data_58801fdb817f58240b9beee6f88556e7
#
_entry.id   58801fdb817f58240b9beee6f88556e7
#
_cell.length_a   1.000
_cell.length_b   1.000
_cell.length_c   1.000
_cell.angle_alpha   90.00
_cell.angle_beta   90.00
_cell.angle_gamma   90.00
#
_symmetry.space_group_name_H-M   'P 1'
#
loop_
_entity.id
_entity.type
_entity.pdbx_description
1 polymer ?
#
loop_
_entity_poly.entity_id
_entity_poly.type
_entity_poly.pdbx_seq_one_letter_code
_entity_poly.pdbx_strand_id
1 'polypeptide(L)'
;IGVNNQYQGRSQAEYATEFTELLNTAIQYAGNRTKRVAVLSIPDWGVTPFANGRDRALIALQIDSFNVINKQIALAKGVNYIDITASTRMAATDPTLVATDGLHPSGKEYSKWSVLLAAVIKSAL
;
A
#
# COMPACT_ATOMS: atom_id res chain seq x y z
N ILE A 1 -1.39 4.95 0.89
CA ILE A 1 -0.48 6.10 0.86
C ILE A 1 0.97 5.63 0.82
N GLY A 2 1.89 6.51 0.36
CA GLY A 2 3.32 6.21 0.26
C GLY A 2 3.84 6.09 -1.18
N VAL A 3 2.98 5.80 -2.15
CA VAL A 3 3.38 5.79 -3.58
C VAL A 3 3.99 7.14 -3.99
N ASN A 4 3.35 8.24 -3.64
CA ASN A 4 3.83 9.57 -3.99
C ASN A 4 5.16 9.92 -3.29
N ASN A 5 5.34 9.49 -2.05
CA ASN A 5 6.62 9.68 -1.36
C ASN A 5 7.75 8.95 -2.10
N GLN A 6 7.53 7.68 -2.46
CA GLN A 6 8.50 6.90 -3.23
C GLN A 6 8.74 7.52 -4.62
N TYR A 7 7.66 7.84 -5.36
CA TYR A 7 7.75 8.41 -6.71
C TYR A 7 8.51 9.75 -6.75
N GLN A 8 8.35 10.59 -5.72
CA GLN A 8 9.03 11.89 -5.58
C GLN A 8 10.45 11.77 -5.00
N GLY A 9 10.91 10.56 -4.67
CA GLY A 9 12.24 10.35 -4.10
C GLY A 9 12.38 10.86 -2.66
N ARG A 10 11.28 10.91 -1.88
CA ARG A 10 11.32 11.29 -0.48
C ARG A 10 12.12 10.28 0.33
N SER A 11 12.78 10.75 1.39
CA SER A 11 13.55 9.86 2.25
C SER A 11 12.65 8.90 3.07
N GLN A 12 13.20 7.76 3.45
CA GLN A 12 12.51 6.82 4.33
C GLN A 12 12.16 7.43 5.70
N ALA A 13 13.02 8.30 6.23
CA ALA A 13 12.79 8.98 7.51
C ALA A 13 11.62 9.97 7.43
N GLU A 14 11.54 10.74 6.35
CA GLU A 14 10.43 11.65 6.07
C GLU A 14 9.12 10.88 5.94
N TYR A 15 9.12 9.80 5.14
CA TYR A 15 7.97 8.92 4.99
C TYR A 15 7.50 8.32 6.33
N ALA A 16 8.43 7.83 7.15
CA ALA A 16 8.10 7.26 8.47
C ALA A 16 7.40 8.27 9.37
N THR A 17 7.85 9.53 9.36
CA THR A 17 7.24 10.62 10.13
C THR A 17 5.82 10.92 9.64
N GLU A 18 5.67 11.21 8.35
CA GLU A 18 4.38 11.55 7.75
C GLU A 18 3.36 10.41 7.87
N PHE A 19 3.80 9.17 7.63
CA PHE A 19 2.95 7.98 7.78
C PHE A 19 2.49 7.81 9.22
N THR A 20 3.37 8.03 10.19
CA THR A 20 3.04 7.93 11.63
C THR A 20 1.98 8.96 12.03
N GLU A 21 2.09 10.19 11.56
CA GLU A 21 1.12 11.26 11.84
C GLU A 21 -0.26 10.93 11.24
N LEU A 22 -0.30 10.50 9.99
CA LEU A 22 -1.54 10.09 9.33
C LEU A 22 -2.19 8.89 10.00
N LEU A 23 -1.40 7.90 10.42
CA LEU A 23 -1.91 6.73 11.12
C LEU A 23 -2.47 7.09 12.50
N ASN A 24 -1.81 7.98 13.24
CA ASN A 24 -2.34 8.51 14.51
C ASN A 24 -3.69 9.20 14.31
N THR A 25 -3.81 10.01 13.26
CA THR A 25 -5.06 10.68 12.90
C THR A 25 -6.17 9.68 12.58
N ALA A 26 -5.86 8.65 11.80
CA ALA A 26 -6.82 7.58 11.48
C ALA A 26 -7.28 6.82 12.74
N ILE A 27 -6.37 6.55 13.67
CA ILE A 27 -6.69 5.90 14.96
C ILE A 27 -7.63 6.79 15.79
N GLN A 28 -7.38 8.09 15.86
CA GLN A 28 -8.26 9.04 16.55
C GLN A 28 -9.67 9.04 15.96
N TYR A 29 -9.81 9.11 14.63
CA TYR A 29 -11.11 9.03 13.95
C TYR A 29 -11.82 7.69 14.14
N ALA A 30 -11.09 6.62 14.37
CA ALA A 30 -11.65 5.33 14.76
C ALA A 30 -12.06 5.25 16.26
N GLY A 31 -12.02 6.37 16.98
CA GLY A 31 -12.31 6.42 18.42
C GLY A 31 -11.27 5.68 19.24
N ASN A 32 -10.00 5.79 18.86
CA ASN A 32 -8.84 5.10 19.44
C ASN A 32 -8.93 3.55 19.39
N ARG A 33 -9.79 3.03 18.52
CA ARG A 33 -9.95 1.58 18.33
C ARG A 33 -9.04 1.11 17.20
N THR A 34 -7.78 0.80 17.53
CA THR A 34 -6.75 0.45 16.55
C THR A 34 -7.14 -0.73 15.64
N LYS A 35 -7.92 -1.68 16.16
CA LYS A 35 -8.43 -2.81 15.37
C LYS A 35 -9.45 -2.42 14.30
N ARG A 36 -10.00 -1.22 14.36
CA ARG A 36 -10.90 -0.66 13.32
C ARG A 36 -10.14 0.15 12.26
N VAL A 37 -8.83 0.15 12.32
CA VAL A 37 -7.96 0.74 11.31
C VAL A 37 -7.21 -0.38 10.59
N ALA A 38 -7.09 -0.27 9.28
CA ALA A 38 -6.31 -1.18 8.46
C ALA A 38 -5.38 -0.36 7.55
N VAL A 39 -4.15 -0.83 7.44
CA VAL A 39 -3.14 -0.32 6.50
C VAL A 39 -2.96 -1.35 5.40
N LEU A 40 -3.09 -0.92 4.15
CA LEU A 40 -2.71 -1.71 2.98
C LEU A 40 -1.28 -1.33 2.59
N SER A 41 -0.47 -2.31 2.20
CA SER A 41 0.86 -2.04 1.65
C SER A 41 0.78 -1.19 0.37
N ILE A 42 1.89 -0.58 -0.01
CA ILE A 42 1.99 0.23 -1.23
C ILE A 42 1.95 -0.71 -2.45
N PRO A 43 1.08 -0.45 -3.45
CA PRO A 43 1.08 -1.20 -4.70
C PRO A 43 2.36 -0.95 -5.49
N ASP A 44 2.84 -1.96 -6.22
CA ASP A 44 4.02 -1.82 -7.08
C ASP A 44 3.62 -1.31 -8.47
N TRP A 45 3.81 -0.02 -8.68
CA TRP A 45 3.57 0.59 -10.00
C TRP A 45 4.69 0.29 -11.01
N GLY A 46 5.84 -0.22 -10.56
CA GLY A 46 6.97 -0.59 -11.41
C GLY A 46 6.65 -1.68 -12.44
N VAL A 47 5.61 -2.48 -12.21
CA VAL A 47 5.16 -3.51 -13.15
C VAL A 47 4.16 -2.99 -14.21
N THR A 48 3.70 -1.76 -14.08
CA THR A 48 2.68 -1.17 -14.97
C THR A 48 3.27 -0.60 -16.25
N PRO A 49 2.46 -0.36 -17.31
CA PRO A 49 2.89 0.35 -18.51
C PRO A 49 3.49 1.73 -18.23
N PHE A 50 3.01 2.43 -17.21
CA PHE A 50 3.54 3.75 -16.83
C PHE A 50 5.02 3.71 -16.45
N ALA A 51 5.53 2.57 -15.99
CA ALA A 51 6.95 2.38 -15.67
C ALA A 51 7.85 2.05 -16.88
N ASN A 52 7.32 2.11 -18.12
CA ASN A 52 8.13 1.88 -19.31
C ASN A 52 9.28 2.90 -19.37
N GLY A 53 10.50 2.39 -19.62
CA GLY A 53 11.71 3.21 -19.67
C GLY A 53 12.29 3.57 -18.30
N ARG A 54 11.71 3.09 -17.20
CA ARG A 54 12.20 3.30 -15.84
C ARG A 54 12.90 2.05 -15.30
N ASP A 55 13.73 2.22 -14.28
CA ASP A 55 14.34 1.11 -13.54
C ASP A 55 13.30 0.43 -12.64
N ARG A 56 12.65 -0.60 -13.17
CA ARG A 56 11.59 -1.36 -12.49
C ARG A 56 12.10 -2.09 -11.25
N ALA A 57 13.36 -2.57 -11.28
CA ALA A 57 13.95 -3.27 -10.14
C ALA A 57 14.21 -2.30 -8.97
N LEU A 58 14.70 -1.10 -9.27
CA LEU A 58 14.88 -0.05 -8.27
C LEU A 58 13.54 0.39 -7.67
N ILE A 59 12.49 0.56 -8.50
CA ILE A 59 11.15 0.89 -8.01
C ILE A 59 10.65 -0.18 -7.04
N ALA A 60 10.74 -1.46 -7.41
CA ALA A 60 10.30 -2.56 -6.56
C ALA A 60 11.04 -2.57 -5.22
N LEU A 61 12.37 -2.41 -5.23
CA LEU A 61 13.21 -2.37 -4.03
C LEU A 61 12.83 -1.20 -3.10
N GLN A 62 12.58 -0.03 -3.67
CA GLN A 62 12.17 1.15 -2.90
C GLN A 62 10.79 0.96 -2.27
N ILE A 63 9.81 0.43 -3.03
CA ILE A 63 8.47 0.11 -2.51
C ILE A 63 8.56 -0.90 -1.36
N ASP A 64 9.36 -1.95 -1.51
CA ASP A 64 9.57 -2.93 -0.45
C ASP A 64 10.15 -2.30 0.81
N SER A 65 11.11 -1.38 0.67
CA SER A 65 11.71 -0.65 1.79
C SER A 65 10.68 0.23 2.51
N PHE A 66 9.82 0.93 1.77
CA PHE A 66 8.74 1.74 2.34
C PHE A 66 7.68 0.85 3.03
N ASN A 67 7.39 -0.32 2.46
CA ASN A 67 6.46 -1.29 3.04
C ASN A 67 6.98 -1.92 4.33
N VAL A 68 8.29 -2.11 4.47
CA VAL A 68 8.88 -2.50 5.76
C VAL A 68 8.57 -1.46 6.83
N ILE A 69 8.74 -0.18 6.52
CA ILE A 69 8.50 0.93 7.44
C ILE A 69 7.03 1.00 7.86
N ASN A 70 6.10 1.07 6.90
CA ASN A 70 4.68 1.22 7.23
C ASN A 70 4.13 0.00 7.97
N LYS A 71 4.61 -1.20 7.65
CA LYS A 71 4.25 -2.43 8.35
C LYS A 71 4.72 -2.41 9.81
N GLN A 72 5.98 -2.05 10.05
CA GLN A 72 6.53 -1.96 11.40
C GLN A 72 5.75 -0.96 12.26
N ILE A 73 5.47 0.23 11.71
CA ILE A 73 4.72 1.28 12.42
C ILE A 73 3.28 0.83 12.70
N ALA A 74 2.60 0.25 11.71
CA ALA A 74 1.23 -0.22 11.86
C ALA A 74 1.11 -1.30 12.94
N LEU A 75 1.99 -2.31 12.91
CA LEU A 75 1.99 -3.40 13.87
C LEU A 75 2.36 -2.92 15.29
N ALA A 76 3.32 -2.01 15.42
CA ALA A 76 3.70 -1.42 16.70
C ALA A 76 2.53 -0.64 17.36
N LYS A 77 1.62 -0.08 16.54
CA LYS A 77 0.41 0.60 17.02
C LYS A 77 -0.80 -0.34 17.18
N GLY A 78 -0.64 -1.63 16.93
CA GLY A 78 -1.72 -2.63 17.02
C GLY A 78 -2.78 -2.51 15.92
N VAL A 79 -2.44 -1.84 14.82
CA VAL A 79 -3.29 -1.67 13.64
C VAL A 79 -3.16 -2.88 12.71
N ASN A 80 -4.25 -3.25 12.03
CA ASN A 80 -4.23 -4.33 11.05
C ASN A 80 -3.39 -3.94 9.83
N TYR A 81 -2.62 -4.90 9.32
CA TYR A 81 -1.81 -4.72 8.11
C TYR A 81 -2.18 -5.77 7.07
N ILE A 82 -2.40 -5.32 5.83
CA ILE A 82 -2.78 -6.17 4.71
C ILE A 82 -1.76 -5.96 3.59
N ASP A 83 -1.04 -7.03 3.23
CA ASP A 83 -0.12 -6.99 2.10
C ASP A 83 -0.90 -7.18 0.79
N ILE A 84 -0.88 -6.15 -0.06
CA ILE A 84 -1.44 -6.16 -1.40
C ILE A 84 -0.36 -6.08 -2.49
N THR A 85 0.88 -5.82 -2.13
CA THR A 85 1.98 -5.59 -3.07
C THR A 85 2.23 -6.79 -3.96
N ALA A 86 2.23 -7.99 -3.37
CA ALA A 86 2.40 -9.23 -4.13
C ALA A 86 1.30 -9.44 -5.18
N SER A 87 0.03 -9.10 -4.85
CA SER A 87 -1.08 -9.16 -5.80
C SER A 87 -0.88 -8.17 -6.96
N THR A 88 -0.48 -6.93 -6.66
CA THR A 88 -0.27 -5.91 -7.70
C THR A 88 0.85 -6.30 -8.67
N ARG A 89 1.87 -7.00 -8.21
CA ARG A 89 2.97 -7.51 -9.06
C ARG A 89 2.51 -8.53 -10.11
N MET A 90 1.36 -9.17 -9.92
CA MET A 90 0.76 -10.05 -10.92
C MET A 90 0.39 -9.30 -12.21
N ALA A 91 0.24 -7.98 -12.17
CA ALA A 91 -0.01 -7.16 -13.34
C ALA A 91 1.12 -7.22 -14.40
N ALA A 92 2.32 -7.68 -14.04
CA ALA A 92 3.39 -7.96 -14.98
C ALA A 92 3.00 -9.00 -16.06
N THR A 93 2.11 -9.93 -15.71
CA THR A 93 1.65 -11.03 -16.60
C THR A 93 0.15 -10.99 -16.87
N ASP A 94 -0.63 -10.24 -16.08
CA ASP A 94 -2.07 -10.06 -16.29
C ASP A 94 -2.41 -8.57 -16.42
N PRO A 95 -2.44 -8.03 -17.64
CA PRO A 95 -2.72 -6.61 -17.87
C PRO A 95 -4.13 -6.19 -17.47
N THR A 96 -5.07 -7.15 -17.25
CA THR A 96 -6.42 -6.83 -16.78
C THR A 96 -6.46 -6.32 -15.34
N LEU A 97 -5.34 -6.40 -14.61
CA LEU A 97 -5.18 -5.88 -13.25
C LEU A 97 -4.82 -4.39 -13.22
N VAL A 98 -4.52 -3.79 -14.40
CA VAL A 98 -4.21 -2.36 -14.54
C VAL A 98 -5.40 -1.65 -15.18
N ALA A 99 -5.72 -0.46 -14.72
CA ALA A 99 -6.75 0.39 -15.31
C ALA A 99 -6.31 0.93 -16.69
N THR A 100 -7.24 1.52 -17.43
CA THR A 100 -7.01 2.02 -18.79
C THR A 100 -5.98 3.15 -18.88
N ASP A 101 -5.66 3.80 -17.77
CA ASP A 101 -4.62 4.83 -17.68
C ASP A 101 -3.19 4.24 -17.68
N GLY A 102 -3.06 2.92 -17.59
CA GLY A 102 -1.78 2.23 -17.59
C GLY A 102 -0.97 2.36 -16.31
N LEU A 103 -1.57 2.85 -15.22
CA LEU A 103 -0.91 3.12 -13.94
C LEU A 103 -1.67 2.53 -12.76
N HIS A 104 -2.92 2.93 -12.58
CA HIS A 104 -3.69 2.56 -11.40
C HIS A 104 -4.19 1.11 -11.47
N PRO A 105 -4.40 0.45 -10.32
CA PRO A 105 -5.04 -0.86 -10.28
C PRO A 105 -6.45 -0.81 -10.89
N SER A 106 -6.83 -1.86 -11.60
CA SER A 106 -8.18 -2.00 -12.15
C SER A 106 -9.21 -2.34 -11.06
N GLY A 107 -10.50 -2.24 -11.40
CA GLY A 107 -11.58 -2.72 -10.52
C GLY A 107 -11.44 -4.20 -10.14
N LYS A 108 -10.87 -5.03 -11.03
CA LYS A 108 -10.56 -6.44 -10.76
C LYS A 108 -9.53 -6.58 -9.63
N GLU A 109 -8.48 -5.75 -9.63
CA GLU A 109 -7.47 -5.75 -8.58
C GLU A 109 -8.02 -5.20 -7.27
N TYR A 110 -8.77 -4.09 -7.30
CA TYR A 110 -9.45 -3.56 -6.12
C TYR A 110 -10.44 -4.55 -5.49
N SER A 111 -11.10 -5.39 -6.30
CA SER A 111 -11.98 -6.44 -5.79
C SER A 111 -11.24 -7.47 -4.94
N LYS A 112 -10.00 -7.83 -5.30
CA LYS A 112 -9.16 -8.73 -4.49
C LYS A 112 -8.83 -8.08 -3.14
N TRP A 113 -8.45 -6.79 -3.15
CA TRP A 113 -8.15 -6.06 -1.92
C TRP A 113 -9.37 -5.96 -1.00
N SER A 114 -10.55 -5.72 -1.57
CA SER A 114 -11.78 -5.63 -0.79
C SER A 114 -12.15 -6.93 -0.09
N VAL A 115 -11.86 -8.09 -0.68
CA VAL A 115 -12.05 -9.40 -0.03
C VAL A 115 -11.14 -9.53 1.19
N LEU A 116 -9.84 -9.19 1.05
CA LEU A 116 -8.89 -9.23 2.16
C LEU A 116 -9.29 -8.26 3.27
N LEU A 117 -9.68 -7.04 2.90
CA LEU A 117 -10.10 -6.01 3.84
C LEU A 117 -11.39 -6.40 4.58
N ALA A 118 -12.36 -6.98 3.87
CA ALA A 118 -13.62 -7.43 4.47
C ALA A 118 -13.40 -8.50 5.55
N ALA A 119 -12.44 -9.42 5.37
CA ALA A 119 -12.08 -10.42 6.36
C ALA A 119 -11.56 -9.77 7.65
N VAL A 120 -10.68 -8.77 7.51
CA VAL A 120 -10.12 -8.01 8.64
C VAL A 120 -11.21 -7.20 9.35
N ILE A 121 -12.07 -6.50 8.61
CA ILE A 121 -13.15 -5.69 9.18
C ILE A 121 -14.12 -6.57 9.99
N LYS A 122 -14.53 -7.72 9.44
CA LYS A 122 -15.44 -8.65 10.14
C LYS A 122 -14.87 -9.13 11.47
N SER A 123 -13.57 -9.33 11.57
CA SER A 123 -12.92 -9.73 12.82
C SER A 123 -12.77 -8.60 13.84
N ALA A 124 -12.96 -7.35 13.42
CA ALA A 124 -12.80 -6.15 14.24
C ALA A 124 -14.13 -5.55 14.76
N LEU A 125 -15.27 -6.11 14.31
CA LEU A 125 -16.63 -5.72 14.74
C LEU A 125 -17.08 -6.55 15.93
#